data_54348f21b096751b5a9d482aca1c8967
#
_entry.id   54348f21b096751b5a9d482aca1c8967
#
_cell.length_a   1.000
_cell.length_b   1.000
_cell.length_c   1.000
_cell.angle_alpha   90.00
_cell.angle_beta   90.00
_cell.angle_gamma   90.00
#
_symmetry.space_group_name_H-M   'P 1'
#
loop_
_entity.id
_entity.type
_entity.pdbx_description
1 polymer ?
#
loop_
_entity_poly.entity_id
_entity_poly.type
_entity_poly.pdbx_seq_one_letter_code
_entity_poly.pdbx_strand_id
1 'polypeptide(L)'
;MKKRSMKRALSAVLTLCMALPGASVAFGSASAATVSDDSSTSASSTAAGSLVEDDGFTWDNANVYFLLTDRFKNGNTANDHSYGRTLDKDGKPLEGWDTNPGTFHGGDFAGVTQSIEEGYFDNLGVNAIWISAPYEQTHGYCDSGKGFAHYSYHGYYVLDYTETDANFGTKEEFKTLVDTAHEHGIRVIMDIVMNHTGYNTVADMEQFGFGTLLDGALDFKYKLTDVGEVNDHIDYKTSEEDWGKWWSNDWIRSGLPGYTEGAGGDLTMSLSGLPDFRTEQTKDVTIPPILKTKWTQEGTYDQKLAKYGKSNTVTGYLSTWLSEWVREYGVDGFRCDTAKHVDKASWNQLKQACVSALREWRSNNKGKAGA
;
A
#
# COMPACT_ATOMS: atom_id res chain seq x y z
N MET A 1 -10.14 25.72 40.97
CA MET A 1 -10.12 26.39 39.66
C MET A 1 -10.10 25.33 38.57
N LYS A 2 -10.95 25.44 37.60
CA LYS A 2 -11.47 24.36 36.74
C LYS A 2 -10.42 23.79 35.76
N LYS A 3 -10.05 22.50 35.90
CA LYS A 3 -9.50 21.71 34.85
C LYS A 3 -10.66 21.36 33.86
N ARG A 4 -10.73 22.03 32.75
CA ARG A 4 -11.61 21.62 31.63
C ARG A 4 -10.84 20.69 30.70
N SER A 5 -11.29 19.49 30.66
CA SER A 5 -11.09 18.34 29.83
C SER A 5 -11.00 18.71 28.36
N MET A 6 -9.86 18.37 27.76
CA MET A 6 -9.64 18.32 26.30
C MET A 6 -9.90 16.88 25.78
N LYS A 7 -11.00 16.28 26.20
CA LYS A 7 -11.39 14.90 25.86
C LYS A 7 -12.46 14.81 24.77
N ARG A 8 -12.52 15.69 23.78
CA ARG A 8 -13.52 15.58 22.70
C ARG A 8 -13.01 16.18 21.39
N ALA A 9 -12.15 15.48 20.66
CA ALA A 9 -11.90 15.78 19.26
C ALA A 9 -11.41 14.58 18.40
N LEU A 10 -11.28 13.37 18.93
CA LEU A 10 -10.72 12.25 18.14
C LEU A 10 -11.74 11.14 17.78
N SER A 11 -13.02 11.35 17.93
CA SER A 11 -13.99 10.24 17.83
C SER A 11 -15.09 10.39 16.78
N ALA A 12 -14.85 11.04 15.63
CA ALA A 12 -15.93 11.33 14.70
C ALA A 12 -15.67 11.10 13.20
N VAL A 13 -14.61 10.41 12.75
CA VAL A 13 -14.30 10.33 11.30
C VAL A 13 -14.18 8.91 10.72
N LEU A 14 -14.34 7.86 11.49
CA LEU A 14 -14.21 6.48 10.93
C LEU A 14 -15.53 5.84 10.49
N THR A 15 -16.61 6.59 10.25
CA THR A 15 -17.94 6.01 9.90
C THR A 15 -18.46 6.48 8.55
N LEU A 16 -17.61 6.72 7.54
CA LEU A 16 -18.09 7.20 6.23
C LEU A 16 -17.65 6.36 5.02
N CYS A 17 -17.44 5.07 5.16
CA CYS A 17 -17.19 4.21 4.00
C CYS A 17 -18.23 3.12 3.75
N MET A 18 -19.36 3.09 4.46
CA MET A 18 -20.45 2.17 4.13
C MET A 18 -21.80 2.83 4.40
N ALA A 19 -22.34 3.54 3.45
CA ALA A 19 -23.76 3.71 3.09
C ALA A 19 -23.97 4.99 2.30
N LEU A 20 -24.04 4.90 0.98
CA LEU A 20 -24.74 5.89 0.17
C LEU A 20 -25.88 5.20 -0.58
N PRO A 21 -27.15 5.63 -0.39
CA PRO A 21 -28.23 5.26 -1.28
C PRO A 21 -28.16 6.10 -2.55
N GLY A 22 -28.56 5.49 -3.66
CA GLY A 22 -28.46 5.97 -5.02
C GLY A 22 -28.85 7.42 -5.29
N ALA A 23 -28.01 8.07 -6.05
CA ALA A 23 -28.35 9.26 -6.82
C ALA A 23 -28.05 8.98 -8.29
N SER A 24 -29.11 8.92 -9.10
CA SER A 24 -29.03 8.78 -10.55
C SER A 24 -28.46 10.07 -11.15
N VAL A 25 -27.31 9.97 -11.80
CA VAL A 25 -26.76 11.08 -12.59
C VAL A 25 -27.00 10.76 -14.07
N ALA A 26 -27.78 11.60 -14.73
CA ALA A 26 -28.03 11.53 -16.16
C ALA A 26 -26.77 11.92 -16.95
N PHE A 27 -26.31 11.03 -17.83
CA PHE A 27 -25.25 11.32 -18.78
C PHE A 27 -25.78 12.07 -19.99
N GLY A 28 -25.32 13.29 -20.19
CA GLY A 28 -25.52 14.04 -21.43
C GLY A 28 -24.54 13.55 -22.51
N SER A 29 -25.11 13.25 -23.68
CA SER A 29 -24.40 12.81 -24.86
C SER A 29 -23.55 13.96 -25.44
N ALA A 30 -22.26 13.76 -25.58
CA ALA A 30 -21.39 14.62 -26.37
C ALA A 30 -21.09 13.95 -27.72
N SER A 31 -21.43 14.63 -28.82
CA SER A 31 -21.20 14.20 -30.20
C SER A 31 -19.71 14.08 -30.51
N ALA A 32 -19.35 12.99 -31.15
CA ALA A 32 -18.03 12.77 -31.73
C ALA A 32 -17.90 13.55 -33.06
N ALA A 33 -16.85 14.34 -33.19
CA ALA A 33 -16.42 14.92 -34.45
C ALA A 33 -15.50 13.91 -35.18
N THR A 34 -15.91 13.52 -36.37
CA THR A 34 -15.11 12.69 -37.29
C THR A 34 -14.01 13.54 -37.92
N VAL A 35 -12.77 13.11 -37.78
CA VAL A 35 -11.66 13.55 -38.62
C VAL A 35 -11.24 12.37 -39.50
N SER A 36 -11.45 12.55 -40.81
CA SER A 36 -10.91 11.68 -41.85
C SER A 36 -9.47 12.05 -42.13
N ASP A 37 -8.57 11.08 -42.11
CA ASP A 37 -7.27 11.27 -42.76
C ASP A 37 -6.88 10.05 -43.58
N ASP A 38 -6.62 10.31 -44.83
CA ASP A 38 -6.26 9.42 -45.90
C ASP A 38 -4.74 9.54 -46.07
N SER A 39 -3.99 8.47 -45.97
CA SER A 39 -2.80 8.26 -46.80
C SER A 39 -2.17 6.88 -46.57
N SER A 40 -2.29 6.05 -47.61
CA SER A 40 -1.56 4.84 -47.83
C SER A 40 -0.05 5.06 -48.03
N THR A 41 0.81 4.30 -47.34
CA THR A 41 2.07 3.83 -47.89
C THR A 41 2.45 2.45 -47.31
N SER A 42 2.51 1.50 -48.21
CA SER A 42 3.00 0.16 -47.98
C SER A 42 4.51 0.13 -47.81
N ALA A 43 5.01 -0.55 -46.79
CA ALA A 43 6.34 -1.12 -46.79
C ALA A 43 6.34 -2.46 -46.06
N SER A 44 6.52 -3.51 -46.85
CA SER A 44 6.77 -4.87 -46.43
C SER A 44 8.13 -5.00 -45.75
N SER A 45 8.18 -5.59 -44.56
CA SER A 45 9.38 -6.32 -44.11
C SER A 45 8.96 -7.49 -43.23
N THR A 46 9.22 -8.68 -43.76
CA THR A 46 9.13 -9.97 -43.08
C THR A 46 10.13 -10.09 -41.95
N ALA A 47 9.64 -10.24 -40.71
CA ALA A 47 10.34 -10.92 -39.66
C ALA A 47 9.32 -11.74 -38.87
N ALA A 48 9.39 -13.06 -39.01
CA ALA A 48 8.57 -14.00 -38.25
C ALA A 48 9.05 -14.01 -36.80
N GLY A 49 8.47 -13.12 -35.99
CA GLY A 49 8.42 -13.27 -34.54
C GLY A 49 7.03 -13.84 -34.24
N SER A 50 6.97 -14.87 -33.43
CA SER A 50 5.73 -15.40 -32.87
C SER A 50 4.98 -14.19 -32.25
N LEU A 51 3.91 -13.78 -32.93
CA LEU A 51 2.99 -12.77 -32.38
C LEU A 51 2.29 -13.48 -31.21
N VAL A 52 2.48 -12.99 -29.99
CA VAL A 52 1.52 -13.24 -28.91
C VAL A 52 0.18 -12.81 -29.48
N GLU A 53 -0.79 -13.71 -29.52
CA GLU A 53 -2.14 -13.37 -29.98
C GLU A 53 -2.63 -12.20 -29.13
N ASP A 54 -3.15 -11.15 -29.77
CA ASP A 54 -3.84 -10.05 -29.11
C ASP A 54 -5.02 -10.66 -28.36
N ASP A 55 -4.98 -10.66 -27.03
CA ASP A 55 -6.04 -11.21 -26.19
C ASP A 55 -7.32 -10.36 -26.22
N GLY A 56 -7.34 -9.29 -27.03
CA GLY A 56 -8.47 -8.40 -27.22
C GLY A 56 -8.78 -7.52 -25.99
N PHE A 57 -7.91 -7.51 -24.97
CA PHE A 57 -8.09 -6.68 -23.79
C PHE A 57 -7.89 -5.20 -24.10
N THR A 58 -8.84 -4.39 -23.67
CA THR A 58 -8.72 -2.94 -23.59
C THR A 58 -9.29 -2.49 -22.24
N TRP A 59 -8.86 -1.35 -21.74
CA TRP A 59 -9.46 -0.80 -20.53
C TRP A 59 -10.94 -0.42 -20.69
N ASP A 60 -11.42 -0.25 -21.91
CA ASP A 60 -12.84 0.02 -22.21
C ASP A 60 -13.73 -1.24 -22.06
N ASN A 61 -13.15 -2.45 -22.19
CA ASN A 61 -13.85 -3.72 -22.00
C ASN A 61 -13.49 -4.41 -20.67
N ALA A 62 -12.79 -3.72 -19.76
CA ALA A 62 -12.35 -4.28 -18.51
C ALA A 62 -13.54 -4.57 -17.58
N ASN A 63 -13.66 -5.84 -17.16
CA ASN A 63 -14.52 -6.27 -16.07
C ASN A 63 -13.65 -6.49 -14.83
N VAL A 64 -13.68 -5.51 -13.92
CA VAL A 64 -12.77 -5.44 -12.78
C VAL A 64 -13.38 -6.09 -11.54
N TYR A 65 -12.66 -7.04 -10.94
CA TYR A 65 -12.98 -7.61 -9.64
C TYR A 65 -12.06 -7.02 -8.56
N PHE A 66 -12.63 -6.31 -7.58
CA PHE A 66 -11.87 -5.84 -6.41
C PHE A 66 -11.88 -6.88 -5.30
N LEU A 67 -10.72 -7.15 -4.74
CA LEU A 67 -10.56 -7.99 -3.55
C LEU A 67 -9.62 -7.37 -2.52
N LEU A 68 -9.95 -7.54 -1.24
CA LEU A 68 -8.98 -7.40 -0.17
C LEU A 68 -8.23 -8.73 -0.04
N THR A 69 -6.93 -8.74 -0.29
CA THR A 69 -6.10 -9.95 -0.29
C THR A 69 -6.31 -10.77 0.99
N ASP A 70 -6.20 -10.11 2.14
CA ASP A 70 -6.39 -10.74 3.46
C ASP A 70 -7.76 -11.40 3.65
N ARG A 71 -8.80 -10.92 2.99
CA ARG A 71 -10.20 -11.36 3.18
C ARG A 71 -10.67 -12.31 2.08
N PHE A 72 -9.83 -12.67 1.12
CA PHE A 72 -10.26 -13.40 -0.05
C PHE A 72 -10.13 -14.93 0.14
N LYS A 73 -8.92 -15.46 0.13
CA LYS A 73 -8.65 -16.89 0.31
C LYS A 73 -7.29 -17.08 0.96
N ASN A 74 -7.23 -17.89 2.02
CA ASN A 74 -5.99 -18.34 2.64
C ASN A 74 -5.44 -19.53 1.86
N GLY A 75 -4.32 -19.35 1.19
CA GLY A 75 -3.64 -20.41 0.43
C GLY A 75 -2.44 -20.98 1.17
N ASN A 76 -1.93 -20.27 2.18
CA ASN A 76 -0.74 -20.64 2.93
C ASN A 76 -0.85 -20.26 4.42
N THR A 77 -1.36 -21.15 5.25
CA THR A 77 -1.54 -20.91 6.69
C THR A 77 -0.24 -20.67 7.48
N ALA A 78 0.93 -20.91 6.88
CA ALA A 78 2.21 -20.69 7.55
C ALA A 78 2.56 -19.20 7.71
N ASN A 79 1.91 -18.31 6.95
CA ASN A 79 2.14 -16.86 7.00
C ASN A 79 1.12 -16.09 7.85
N ASP A 80 0.08 -16.73 8.41
CA ASP A 80 -1.03 -16.09 9.13
C ASP A 80 -0.61 -15.18 10.29
N HIS A 81 0.52 -15.47 10.92
CA HIS A 81 1.04 -14.76 12.08
C HIS A 81 2.40 -14.08 11.83
N SER A 82 2.67 -13.68 10.60
CA SER A 82 3.91 -13.00 10.26
C SER A 82 4.14 -11.77 11.15
N TYR A 83 5.41 -11.47 11.43
CA TYR A 83 5.84 -10.44 12.39
C TYR A 83 5.36 -10.67 13.83
N GLY A 84 4.91 -11.89 14.18
CA GLY A 84 4.32 -12.17 15.48
C GLY A 84 2.95 -11.55 15.71
N ARG A 85 2.29 -11.06 14.66
CA ARG A 85 0.94 -10.51 14.74
C ARG A 85 -0.03 -11.54 15.29
N THR A 86 -0.89 -11.10 16.21
CA THR A 86 -1.93 -11.93 16.84
C THR A 86 -1.42 -13.15 17.62
N LEU A 87 -0.14 -13.16 18.01
CA LEU A 87 0.43 -14.18 18.90
C LEU A 87 0.55 -13.64 20.34
N ASP A 88 0.45 -14.55 21.30
CA ASP A 88 0.76 -14.29 22.70
C ASP A 88 2.29 -14.35 22.99
N LYS A 89 2.68 -14.18 24.24
CA LYS A 89 4.09 -14.21 24.69
C LYS A 89 4.77 -15.57 24.47
N ASP A 90 3.97 -16.64 24.37
CA ASP A 90 4.42 -18.01 24.15
C ASP A 90 4.42 -18.39 22.65
N GLY A 91 4.07 -17.47 21.76
CA GLY A 91 3.97 -17.69 20.32
C GLY A 91 2.72 -18.47 19.90
N LYS A 92 1.67 -18.47 20.72
CA LYS A 92 0.38 -19.09 20.39
C LYS A 92 -0.60 -18.05 19.87
N PRO A 93 -1.48 -18.43 18.93
CA PRO A 93 -2.54 -17.53 18.47
C PRO A 93 -3.43 -17.03 19.61
N LEU A 94 -3.67 -15.71 19.63
CA LEU A 94 -4.61 -15.08 20.56
C LEU A 94 -6.03 -15.54 20.25
N GLU A 95 -6.85 -15.73 21.28
CA GLU A 95 -8.25 -16.13 21.12
C GLU A 95 -9.01 -15.08 20.27
N GLY A 96 -9.75 -15.56 19.27
CA GLY A 96 -10.57 -14.72 18.40
C GLY A 96 -9.79 -13.93 17.34
N TRP A 97 -8.52 -14.27 17.09
CA TRP A 97 -7.72 -13.57 16.09
C TRP A 97 -8.33 -13.64 14.68
N ASP A 98 -8.96 -14.76 14.33
CA ASP A 98 -9.59 -15.03 13.03
C ASP A 98 -11.02 -14.49 12.89
N THR A 99 -11.58 -13.96 13.97
CA THR A 99 -12.94 -13.40 14.01
C THR A 99 -13.00 -11.92 14.39
N ASN A 100 -11.92 -11.37 14.96
CA ASN A 100 -11.82 -9.95 15.26
C ASN A 100 -11.77 -9.14 13.95
N PRO A 101 -12.62 -8.13 13.74
CA PRO A 101 -12.73 -7.42 12.47
C PRO A 101 -11.47 -6.64 12.08
N GLY A 102 -10.59 -6.35 13.03
CA GLY A 102 -9.39 -5.55 12.83
C GLY A 102 -8.10 -6.34 12.64
N THR A 103 -8.12 -7.67 12.71
CA THR A 103 -6.95 -8.53 12.55
C THR A 103 -6.75 -9.00 11.11
N PHE A 104 -5.60 -9.55 10.79
CA PHE A 104 -5.40 -10.33 9.58
C PHE A 104 -6.16 -11.66 9.71
N HIS A 105 -6.77 -12.13 8.62
CA HIS A 105 -7.53 -13.38 8.55
C HIS A 105 -6.89 -14.42 7.61
N GLY A 106 -5.69 -14.16 7.13
CA GLY A 106 -4.84 -15.12 6.42
C GLY A 106 -5.03 -15.20 4.91
N GLY A 107 -5.88 -14.39 4.28
CA GLY A 107 -5.93 -14.31 2.82
C GLY A 107 -4.60 -13.80 2.26
N ASP A 108 -4.10 -14.42 1.18
CA ASP A 108 -2.75 -14.23 0.67
C ASP A 108 -2.64 -14.37 -0.86
N PHE A 109 -1.43 -14.12 -1.40
CA PHE A 109 -1.16 -14.24 -2.84
C PHE A 109 -1.34 -15.66 -3.35
N ALA A 110 -1.00 -16.66 -2.54
CA ALA A 110 -1.17 -18.06 -2.89
C ALA A 110 -2.66 -18.41 -3.06
N GLY A 111 -3.54 -17.91 -2.19
CA GLY A 111 -4.98 -18.10 -2.28
C GLY A 111 -5.60 -17.41 -3.50
N VAL A 112 -5.13 -16.21 -3.85
CA VAL A 112 -5.57 -15.52 -5.07
C VAL A 112 -5.10 -16.30 -6.31
N THR A 113 -3.83 -16.74 -6.34
CA THR A 113 -3.26 -17.56 -7.44
C THR A 113 -4.06 -18.84 -7.65
N GLN A 114 -4.32 -19.60 -6.59
CA GLN A 114 -5.14 -20.81 -6.65
C GLN A 114 -6.53 -20.53 -7.22
N SER A 115 -7.16 -19.40 -6.87
CA SER A 115 -8.48 -19.05 -7.37
C SER A 115 -8.47 -18.69 -8.87
N ILE A 116 -7.35 -18.12 -9.37
CA ILE A 116 -7.16 -17.91 -10.81
C ILE A 116 -7.05 -19.27 -11.51
N GLU A 117 -6.19 -20.15 -11.03
CA GLU A 117 -5.96 -21.50 -11.59
C GLU A 117 -7.23 -22.38 -11.56
N GLU A 118 -8.07 -22.22 -10.53
CA GLU A 118 -9.38 -22.91 -10.42
C GLU A 118 -10.44 -22.34 -11.37
N GLY A 119 -10.13 -21.27 -12.13
CA GLY A 119 -11.05 -20.62 -13.07
C GLY A 119 -12.15 -19.79 -12.40
N TYR A 120 -11.98 -19.40 -11.15
CA TYR A 120 -12.98 -18.59 -10.42
C TYR A 120 -13.30 -17.28 -11.16
N PHE A 121 -12.27 -16.57 -11.58
CA PHE A 121 -12.41 -15.29 -12.27
C PHE A 121 -12.88 -15.46 -13.72
N ASP A 122 -12.40 -16.51 -14.41
CA ASP A 122 -12.83 -16.84 -15.78
C ASP A 122 -14.35 -17.13 -15.81
N ASN A 123 -14.85 -17.89 -14.84
CA ASN A 123 -16.27 -18.21 -14.72
C ASN A 123 -17.16 -16.98 -14.46
N LEU A 124 -16.58 -15.91 -13.90
CA LEU A 124 -17.26 -14.63 -13.67
C LEU A 124 -17.11 -13.65 -14.85
N GLY A 125 -16.32 -14.02 -15.87
CA GLY A 125 -15.98 -13.14 -16.98
C GLY A 125 -15.11 -11.95 -16.56
N VAL A 126 -14.33 -12.10 -15.50
CA VAL A 126 -13.37 -11.08 -14.99
C VAL A 126 -12.11 -11.13 -15.84
N ASN A 127 -11.67 -9.97 -16.33
CA ASN A 127 -10.42 -9.83 -17.08
C ASN A 127 -9.45 -8.82 -16.48
N ALA A 128 -9.79 -8.28 -15.31
CA ALA A 128 -8.88 -7.48 -14.48
C ALA A 128 -9.19 -7.70 -12.99
N ILE A 129 -8.17 -7.89 -12.16
CA ILE A 129 -8.29 -7.95 -10.71
C ILE A 129 -7.63 -6.72 -10.08
N TRP A 130 -8.31 -6.10 -9.11
CA TRP A 130 -7.74 -5.06 -8.28
C TRP A 130 -7.50 -5.63 -6.88
N ILE A 131 -6.23 -5.76 -6.51
CA ILE A 131 -5.78 -6.26 -5.21
C ILE A 131 -5.46 -5.10 -4.27
N SER A 132 -5.65 -5.31 -2.96
CA SER A 132 -5.18 -4.37 -1.93
C SER A 132 -3.67 -4.16 -2.00
N ALA A 133 -3.18 -3.04 -1.43
CA ALA A 133 -1.75 -2.70 -1.48
C ALA A 133 -0.88 -3.81 -0.86
N PRO A 134 0.08 -4.36 -1.61
CA PRO A 134 0.82 -5.58 -1.23
C PRO A 134 2.03 -5.32 -0.33
N TYR A 135 2.37 -4.04 -0.07
CA TYR A 135 3.59 -3.64 0.64
C TYR A 135 3.60 -4.12 2.07
N GLU A 136 4.80 -4.22 2.65
CA GLU A 136 4.98 -4.46 4.07
C GLU A 136 4.30 -3.36 4.89
N GLN A 137 3.42 -3.78 5.76
CA GLN A 137 2.59 -2.93 6.61
C GLN A 137 3.22 -2.80 8.00
N THR A 138 2.79 -1.81 8.78
CA THR A 138 3.16 -1.71 10.20
C THR A 138 2.93 -3.05 10.91
N HIS A 139 3.88 -3.47 11.75
CA HIS A 139 3.85 -4.79 12.40
C HIS A 139 2.83 -4.86 13.53
N GLY A 140 2.58 -3.76 14.19
CA GLY A 140 1.57 -3.67 15.24
C GLY A 140 0.22 -3.14 14.72
N TYR A 141 -0.63 -2.80 15.66
CA TYR A 141 -1.96 -2.25 15.42
C TYR A 141 -2.09 -0.82 15.98
N CYS A 142 -3.08 -0.10 15.52
CA CYS A 142 -3.59 1.11 16.17
C CYS A 142 -4.93 0.83 16.86
N ASP A 143 -5.35 1.71 17.77
CA ASP A 143 -6.70 1.67 18.32
C ASP A 143 -7.73 1.97 17.22
N SER A 144 -8.70 1.07 17.05
CA SER A 144 -9.83 1.25 16.12
C SER A 144 -10.79 2.39 16.51
N GLY A 145 -10.63 2.96 17.71
CA GLY A 145 -11.61 3.86 18.32
C GLY A 145 -12.90 3.15 18.78
N LYS A 146 -12.94 1.80 18.70
CA LYS A 146 -14.04 0.94 19.11
C LYS A 146 -13.61 -0.16 20.09
N GLY A 147 -12.36 -0.06 20.61
CA GLY A 147 -11.84 -0.93 21.65
C GLY A 147 -11.27 -2.26 21.14
N PHE A 148 -11.07 -2.42 19.84
CA PHE A 148 -10.37 -3.57 19.29
C PHE A 148 -9.11 -3.15 18.52
N ALA A 149 -8.13 -4.07 18.44
CA ALA A 149 -6.90 -3.89 17.70
C ALA A 149 -7.17 -3.79 16.20
N HIS A 150 -6.65 -2.74 15.55
CA HIS A 150 -6.82 -2.51 14.12
C HIS A 150 -5.47 -2.61 13.41
N TYR A 151 -5.18 -3.78 12.89
CA TYR A 151 -4.01 -4.05 12.05
C TYR A 151 -4.25 -3.60 10.61
N SER A 152 -3.20 -3.50 9.83
CA SER A 152 -3.25 -3.03 8.45
C SER A 152 -3.56 -4.13 7.41
N TYR A 153 -4.51 -5.00 7.69
CA TYR A 153 -4.95 -6.06 6.75
C TYR A 153 -5.45 -5.52 5.40
N HIS A 154 -5.83 -4.25 5.38
CA HIS A 154 -6.33 -3.55 4.19
C HIS A 154 -5.23 -2.98 3.28
N GLY A 155 -3.97 -2.93 3.74
CA GLY A 155 -2.83 -2.45 2.95
C GLY A 155 -2.52 -0.94 3.03
N TYR A 156 -3.21 -0.16 3.88
CA TYR A 156 -3.09 1.31 3.89
C TYR A 156 -2.16 1.89 4.96
N TYR A 157 -1.50 1.06 5.78
CA TYR A 157 -0.54 1.53 6.79
C TYR A 157 0.87 1.02 6.45
N VAL A 158 1.39 1.50 5.34
CA VAL A 158 2.66 1.03 4.76
C VAL A 158 3.83 1.34 5.68
N LEU A 159 4.70 0.36 5.90
CA LEU A 159 6.01 0.51 6.54
C LEU A 159 7.13 0.54 5.49
N ASP A 160 7.17 -0.41 4.57
CA ASP A 160 8.23 -0.51 3.57
C ASP A 160 7.64 -0.80 2.18
N TYR A 161 7.78 0.16 1.26
CA TYR A 161 7.29 0.08 -0.12
C TYR A 161 8.09 -0.89 -0.99
N THR A 162 9.25 -1.36 -0.50
CA THR A 162 10.18 -2.19 -1.27
C THR A 162 10.04 -3.68 -0.99
N GLU A 163 9.17 -4.06 -0.05
CA GLU A 163 8.90 -5.43 0.34
C GLU A 163 7.40 -5.74 0.28
N THR A 164 7.04 -7.03 0.14
CA THR A 164 5.68 -7.51 0.37
C THR A 164 5.42 -7.67 1.86
N ASP A 165 4.17 -7.50 2.30
CA ASP A 165 3.78 -7.93 3.65
C ASP A 165 3.81 -9.45 3.73
N ALA A 166 4.52 -9.98 4.71
CA ALA A 166 4.71 -11.43 4.83
C ALA A 166 3.40 -12.18 5.14
N ASN A 167 2.35 -11.52 5.69
CA ASN A 167 1.02 -12.13 5.79
C ASN A 167 0.36 -12.30 4.41
N PHE A 168 0.69 -11.46 3.43
CA PHE A 168 0.22 -11.63 2.05
C PHE A 168 1.09 -12.58 1.25
N GLY A 169 2.34 -12.80 1.66
CA GLY A 169 3.28 -13.68 1.00
C GLY A 169 4.57 -13.01 0.56
N THR A 170 5.41 -13.80 -0.10
CA THR A 170 6.72 -13.38 -0.62
C THR A 170 6.60 -12.63 -1.95
N LYS A 171 7.69 -11.97 -2.36
CA LYS A 171 7.82 -11.36 -3.69
C LYS A 171 7.69 -12.38 -4.83
N GLU A 172 8.18 -13.58 -4.60
CA GLU A 172 8.07 -14.70 -5.54
C GLU A 172 6.62 -15.15 -5.69
N GLU A 173 5.86 -15.23 -4.60
CA GLU A 173 4.42 -15.54 -4.64
C GLU A 173 3.63 -14.41 -5.30
N PHE A 174 3.99 -13.15 -5.04
CA PHE A 174 3.40 -12.00 -5.76
C PHE A 174 3.68 -12.07 -7.27
N LYS A 175 4.93 -12.39 -7.64
CA LYS A 175 5.30 -12.59 -9.04
C LYS A 175 4.49 -13.72 -9.68
N THR A 176 4.35 -14.84 -9.00
CA THR A 176 3.55 -15.99 -9.45
C THR A 176 2.09 -15.58 -9.67
N LEU A 177 1.51 -14.81 -8.75
CA LEU A 177 0.15 -14.28 -8.91
C LEU A 177 0.01 -13.46 -10.20
N VAL A 178 0.93 -12.50 -10.44
CA VAL A 178 0.86 -11.64 -11.64
C VAL A 178 1.07 -12.46 -12.91
N ASP A 179 2.04 -13.37 -12.92
CA ASP A 179 2.32 -14.24 -14.07
C ASP A 179 1.12 -15.14 -14.39
N THR A 180 0.53 -15.80 -13.38
CA THR A 180 -0.66 -16.64 -13.54
C THR A 180 -1.87 -15.83 -14.02
N ALA A 181 -2.07 -14.63 -13.47
CA ALA A 181 -3.14 -13.74 -13.97
C ALA A 181 -2.97 -13.43 -15.46
N HIS A 182 -1.77 -13.08 -15.89
CA HIS A 182 -1.47 -12.81 -17.29
C HIS A 182 -1.68 -14.04 -18.21
N GLU A 183 -1.31 -15.24 -17.74
CA GLU A 183 -1.54 -16.49 -18.47
C GLU A 183 -3.03 -16.79 -18.67
N HIS A 184 -3.89 -16.32 -17.78
CA HIS A 184 -5.35 -16.38 -17.87
C HIS A 184 -5.99 -15.16 -18.56
N GLY A 185 -5.17 -14.24 -19.14
CA GLY A 185 -5.69 -13.03 -19.79
C GLY A 185 -6.23 -11.97 -18.80
N ILE A 186 -5.90 -12.10 -17.53
CA ILE A 186 -6.34 -11.20 -16.46
C ILE A 186 -5.26 -10.15 -16.19
N ARG A 187 -5.64 -8.87 -16.19
CA ARG A 187 -4.76 -7.76 -15.79
C ARG A 187 -4.76 -7.55 -14.29
N VAL A 188 -3.62 -7.14 -13.73
CA VAL A 188 -3.47 -6.88 -12.30
C VAL A 188 -3.38 -5.38 -12.05
N ILE A 189 -4.37 -4.86 -11.32
CA ILE A 189 -4.39 -3.49 -10.79
C ILE A 189 -3.95 -3.56 -9.33
N MET A 190 -2.89 -2.85 -8.99
CA MET A 190 -2.37 -2.79 -7.63
C MET A 190 -2.84 -1.52 -6.93
N ASP A 191 -3.37 -1.63 -5.72
CA ASP A 191 -3.64 -0.45 -4.90
C ASP A 191 -2.32 0.19 -4.46
N ILE A 192 -2.25 1.52 -4.54
CA ILE A 192 -1.06 2.27 -4.11
C ILE A 192 -1.41 3.39 -3.15
N VAL A 193 -0.54 3.59 -2.18
CA VAL A 193 -0.64 4.66 -1.18
C VAL A 193 0.55 5.59 -1.35
N MET A 194 0.34 6.81 -1.83
CA MET A 194 1.39 7.80 -2.04
C MET A 194 1.28 9.00 -1.09
N ASN A 195 0.16 9.12 -0.40
CA ASN A 195 -0.13 10.25 0.47
C ASN A 195 0.49 10.12 1.87
N HIS A 196 0.54 8.92 2.43
CA HIS A 196 0.88 8.71 3.84
C HIS A 196 1.56 7.36 4.07
N THR A 197 2.22 7.23 5.20
CA THR A 197 2.68 5.96 5.77
C THR A 197 1.74 5.49 6.89
N GLY A 198 2.02 4.33 7.49
CA GLY A 198 1.26 3.82 8.64
C GLY A 198 1.46 4.62 9.92
N TYR A 199 0.55 4.45 10.88
CA TYR A 199 0.71 5.00 12.21
C TYR A 199 1.93 4.40 12.92
N ASN A 200 2.44 5.11 13.94
CA ASN A 200 3.34 4.49 14.90
C ASN A 200 2.58 3.42 15.71
N THR A 201 3.16 2.25 15.82
CA THR A 201 2.61 1.17 16.64
C THR A 201 3.60 0.79 17.74
N VAL A 202 3.10 0.23 18.84
CA VAL A 202 3.97 -0.24 19.95
C VAL A 202 4.98 -1.27 19.47
N ALA A 203 4.59 -2.16 18.55
CA ALA A 203 5.49 -3.17 18.01
C ALA A 203 6.63 -2.55 17.18
N ASP A 204 6.30 -1.60 16.29
CA ASP A 204 7.32 -0.93 15.48
C ASP A 204 8.22 -0.02 16.31
N MET A 205 7.67 0.67 17.31
CA MET A 205 8.44 1.51 18.24
C MET A 205 9.46 0.68 19.01
N GLU A 206 9.08 -0.50 19.51
CA GLU A 206 10.00 -1.43 20.18
C GLU A 206 11.05 -1.96 19.21
N GLN A 207 10.63 -2.45 18.05
CA GLN A 207 11.50 -3.12 17.08
C GLN A 207 12.53 -2.16 16.47
N PHE A 208 12.12 -0.96 16.10
CA PHE A 208 12.96 0.00 15.36
C PHE A 208 13.52 1.13 16.23
N GLY A 209 13.12 1.21 17.49
CA GLY A 209 13.72 2.11 18.50
C GLY A 209 13.45 3.58 18.22
N PHE A 210 12.20 3.97 17.96
CA PHE A 210 11.79 5.36 17.80
C PHE A 210 10.68 5.73 18.80
N GLY A 211 10.58 7.02 19.13
CA GLY A 211 9.64 7.51 20.13
C GLY A 211 9.95 6.95 21.53
N THR A 212 9.02 7.10 22.47
CA THR A 212 9.19 6.63 23.85
C THR A 212 7.96 5.86 24.31
N LEU A 213 8.15 4.60 24.66
CA LEU A 213 7.13 3.76 25.31
C LEU A 213 7.16 3.97 26.83
N LEU A 214 5.99 4.10 27.42
CA LEU A 214 5.79 4.17 28.87
C LEU A 214 5.53 2.78 29.47
N ASP A 215 5.53 2.70 30.79
CA ASP A 215 5.30 1.45 31.53
C ASP A 215 3.98 0.78 31.07
N GLY A 216 4.03 -0.52 30.81
CA GLY A 216 2.88 -1.32 30.37
C GLY A 216 2.56 -1.23 28.88
N ALA A 217 3.25 -0.40 28.09
CA ALA A 217 3.03 -0.31 26.63
C ALA A 217 3.14 -1.66 25.93
N LEU A 218 4.15 -2.46 26.26
CA LEU A 218 4.43 -3.72 25.60
C LEU A 218 3.36 -4.80 25.85
N ASP A 219 2.56 -4.65 26.92
CA ASP A 219 1.46 -5.59 27.18
C ASP A 219 0.34 -5.48 26.11
N PHE A 220 0.23 -4.32 25.44
CA PHE A 220 -0.73 -4.11 24.37
C PHE A 220 -0.42 -4.97 23.13
N LYS A 221 0.83 -5.36 22.89
CA LYS A 221 1.17 -6.25 21.77
C LYS A 221 0.41 -7.58 21.81
N TYR A 222 -0.08 -7.97 22.97
CA TYR A 222 -0.74 -9.26 23.22
C TYR A 222 -2.25 -9.12 23.49
N LYS A 223 -2.85 -8.03 23.06
CA LYS A 223 -4.28 -7.76 23.23
C LYS A 223 -4.95 -7.54 21.88
N LEU A 224 -6.15 -8.11 21.70
CA LEU A 224 -7.00 -7.84 20.54
C LEU A 224 -8.22 -6.99 20.88
N THR A 225 -8.59 -6.92 22.16
CA THR A 225 -9.69 -6.11 22.72
C THR A 225 -9.19 -5.28 23.90
N ASP A 226 -9.99 -4.32 24.33
CA ASP A 226 -9.67 -3.42 25.43
C ASP A 226 -8.35 -2.64 25.20
N VAL A 227 -8.18 -2.19 23.95
CA VAL A 227 -6.95 -1.52 23.49
C VAL A 227 -7.04 0.02 23.48
N GLY A 228 -8.16 0.59 23.88
CA GLY A 228 -8.41 2.04 23.79
C GLY A 228 -7.46 2.94 24.57
N GLU A 229 -6.70 2.38 25.50
CA GLU A 229 -5.70 3.10 26.30
C GLU A 229 -4.26 2.97 25.74
N VAL A 230 -4.05 2.28 24.62
CA VAL A 230 -2.69 2.04 24.08
C VAL A 230 -1.92 3.35 23.87
N ASN A 231 -2.59 4.40 23.42
CA ASN A 231 -1.97 5.71 23.22
C ASN A 231 -1.61 6.44 24.51
N ASP A 232 -2.22 6.10 25.66
CA ASP A 232 -1.87 6.65 26.97
C ASP A 232 -0.52 6.08 27.47
N HIS A 233 -0.06 4.99 26.87
CA HIS A 233 1.23 4.34 27.14
C HIS A 233 2.35 4.74 26.14
N ILE A 234 2.12 5.77 25.33
CA ILE A 234 3.12 6.35 24.42
C ILE A 234 3.37 7.79 24.82
N ASP A 235 4.63 8.16 25.02
CA ASP A 235 4.96 9.56 25.29
C ASP A 235 5.08 10.36 23.99
N TYR A 236 4.01 11.00 23.59
CA TYR A 236 3.95 11.88 22.43
C TYR A 236 4.60 13.26 22.64
N LYS A 237 5.21 13.50 23.80
CA LYS A 237 5.82 14.81 24.17
C LYS A 237 7.33 14.75 24.36
N THR A 238 7.92 13.56 24.30
CA THR A 238 9.37 13.39 24.43
C THR A 238 10.12 13.84 23.18
N SER A 239 11.41 13.65 23.19
CA SER A 239 12.38 14.37 22.38
C SER A 239 12.12 14.31 20.87
N GLU A 240 12.39 15.43 20.19
CA GLU A 240 12.46 15.53 18.73
C GLU A 240 13.44 14.51 18.14
N GLU A 241 14.51 14.18 18.85
CA GLU A 241 15.52 13.20 18.43
C GLU A 241 14.93 11.79 18.34
N ASP A 242 14.14 11.36 19.32
CA ASP A 242 13.56 10.02 19.35
C ASP A 242 12.48 9.83 18.28
N TRP A 243 11.60 10.81 18.13
CA TRP A 243 10.61 10.78 17.05
C TRP A 243 11.25 10.96 15.67
N GLY A 244 12.34 11.72 15.55
CA GLY A 244 13.11 11.88 14.33
C GLY A 244 13.68 10.57 13.77
N LYS A 245 13.84 9.52 14.60
CA LYS A 245 14.26 8.18 14.18
C LYS A 245 13.18 7.41 13.38
N TRP A 246 11.97 7.86 13.40
CA TRP A 246 10.87 7.31 12.61
C TRP A 246 10.99 7.74 11.14
N TRP A 247 10.02 8.47 10.60
CA TRP A 247 10.10 8.99 9.21
C TRP A 247 10.83 10.33 9.09
N SER A 248 11.06 11.03 10.17
CA SER A 248 11.55 12.41 10.30
C SER A 248 10.60 13.47 9.73
N ASN A 249 10.77 14.70 10.19
CA ASN A 249 9.99 15.86 9.72
C ASN A 249 10.30 16.25 8.26
N ASP A 250 11.37 15.71 7.68
CA ASP A 250 11.66 15.93 6.25
C ASP A 250 10.73 15.11 5.35
N TRP A 251 10.19 14.00 5.85
CA TRP A 251 9.34 13.10 5.10
C TRP A 251 7.86 13.31 5.35
N ILE A 252 7.45 13.44 6.61
CA ILE A 252 6.04 13.42 7.03
C ILE A 252 5.66 14.58 7.96
N ARG A 253 4.36 14.79 8.11
CA ARG A 253 3.70 15.62 9.11
C ARG A 253 2.97 14.72 10.09
N SER A 254 3.12 14.90 11.38
CA SER A 254 2.42 14.05 12.36
C SER A 254 2.04 14.76 13.66
N GLY A 255 2.38 16.04 13.83
CA GLY A 255 2.11 16.76 15.07
C GLY A 255 2.92 16.30 16.30
N LEU A 256 3.96 15.52 16.10
CA LEU A 256 4.89 15.05 17.13
C LEU A 256 6.03 16.04 17.35
N PRO A 257 6.80 15.95 18.46
CA PRO A 257 7.98 16.78 18.68
C PRO A 257 8.93 16.75 17.48
N GLY A 258 9.33 17.93 16.99
CA GLY A 258 10.16 18.08 15.80
C GLY A 258 9.43 17.94 14.47
N TYR A 259 8.15 17.57 14.46
CA TYR A 259 7.34 17.49 13.25
C TYR A 259 6.50 18.74 13.04
N THR A 260 6.33 19.13 11.79
CA THR A 260 5.44 20.24 11.42
C THR A 260 4.01 19.71 11.35
N GLU A 261 3.09 20.35 12.07
CA GLU A 261 1.67 20.03 11.96
C GLU A 261 1.14 20.24 10.53
N GLY A 262 0.09 19.50 10.19
CA GLY A 262 -0.63 19.68 8.93
C GLY A 262 -1.38 21.02 8.92
N ALA A 263 -1.48 21.61 7.74
CA ALA A 263 -2.32 22.79 7.50
C ALA A 263 -3.73 22.38 7.06
N GLY A 264 -4.63 23.37 6.86
CA GLY A 264 -6.04 23.11 6.55
C GLY A 264 -6.33 22.75 5.07
N GLY A 265 -5.33 22.66 4.20
CA GLY A 265 -5.49 22.33 2.78
C GLY A 265 -5.36 20.84 2.48
N ASP A 266 -6.02 20.34 1.44
CA ASP A 266 -6.00 18.93 1.05
C ASP A 266 -4.58 18.36 0.89
N LEU A 267 -3.62 19.15 0.40
CA LEU A 267 -2.23 18.74 0.15
C LEU A 267 -1.32 18.80 1.39
N THR A 268 -1.78 19.35 2.50
CA THR A 268 -0.94 19.59 3.69
C THR A 268 -1.62 19.17 4.98
N MET A 269 -2.80 18.58 4.89
CA MET A 269 -3.55 18.10 6.04
C MET A 269 -3.30 16.62 6.28
N SER A 270 -2.93 16.25 7.50
CA SER A 270 -2.85 14.83 7.89
C SER A 270 -4.26 14.23 7.94
N LEU A 271 -4.58 13.36 7.00
CA LEU A 271 -5.86 12.67 6.91
C LEU A 271 -6.04 11.74 8.10
N SER A 272 -7.05 11.99 8.92
CA SER A 272 -7.35 11.17 10.13
C SER A 272 -6.15 10.99 11.09
N GLY A 273 -5.21 11.94 11.08
CA GLY A 273 -3.98 11.82 11.87
C GLY A 273 -2.92 10.86 11.29
N LEU A 274 -3.15 10.32 10.08
CA LEU A 274 -2.13 9.55 9.38
C LEU A 274 -0.90 10.41 9.08
N PRO A 275 0.31 9.83 9.13
CA PRO A 275 1.55 10.53 8.81
C PRO A 275 1.61 10.88 7.32
N ASP A 276 1.27 12.12 7.00
CA ASP A 276 1.16 12.65 5.65
C ASP A 276 2.54 12.91 5.05
N PHE A 277 2.82 12.36 3.88
CA PHE A 277 4.08 12.60 3.16
C PHE A 277 4.11 14.01 2.56
N ARG A 278 5.30 14.61 2.60
CA ARG A 278 5.56 15.93 2.01
C ARG A 278 5.84 15.84 0.51
N THR A 279 4.92 15.25 -0.25
CA THR A 279 5.07 15.00 -1.69
C THR A 279 5.24 16.29 -2.50
N GLU A 280 4.68 17.41 -2.02
CA GLU A 280 4.76 18.71 -2.66
C GLU A 280 6.11 19.41 -2.51
N GLN A 281 7.00 18.89 -1.63
CA GLN A 281 8.30 19.50 -1.37
C GLN A 281 9.37 19.09 -2.37
N THR A 282 10.22 20.05 -2.72
CA THR A 282 11.41 19.86 -3.57
C THR A 282 12.71 19.81 -2.77
N LYS A 283 12.62 19.79 -1.43
CA LYS A 283 13.78 19.69 -0.54
C LYS A 283 14.44 18.32 -0.71
N ASP A 284 15.76 18.31 -0.73
CA ASP A 284 16.52 17.07 -0.72
C ASP A 284 16.35 16.32 0.60
N VAL A 285 16.05 15.04 0.49
CA VAL A 285 15.93 14.09 1.61
C VAL A 285 16.79 12.86 1.34
N THR A 286 17.11 12.14 2.40
CA THR A 286 17.74 10.81 2.34
C THR A 286 16.70 9.73 2.63
N ILE A 287 17.09 8.44 2.56
CA ILE A 287 16.26 7.32 3.01
C ILE A 287 15.72 7.62 4.42
N PRO A 288 14.42 7.38 4.69
CA PRO A 288 13.83 7.62 6.01
C PRO A 288 14.58 6.86 7.11
N PRO A 289 14.77 7.45 8.29
CA PRO A 289 15.50 6.81 9.37
C PRO A 289 14.98 5.42 9.73
N ILE A 290 13.65 5.21 9.75
CA ILE A 290 13.05 3.91 10.04
C ILE A 290 13.45 2.86 9.01
N LEU A 291 13.42 3.17 7.70
CA LEU A 291 13.85 2.23 6.66
C LEU A 291 15.36 1.96 6.72
N LYS A 292 16.16 2.97 7.05
CA LYS A 292 17.58 2.77 7.28
C LYS A 292 17.82 1.79 8.44
N THR A 293 17.11 1.96 9.55
CA THR A 293 17.20 1.06 10.70
C THR A 293 16.75 -0.36 10.34
N LYS A 294 15.57 -0.49 9.73
CA LYS A 294 15.01 -1.77 9.28
C LYS A 294 15.97 -2.52 8.35
N TRP A 295 16.39 -1.89 7.27
CA TRP A 295 17.28 -2.51 6.29
C TRP A 295 18.65 -2.87 6.87
N THR A 296 19.12 -2.11 7.89
CA THR A 296 20.36 -2.43 8.62
C THR A 296 20.16 -3.66 9.50
N GLN A 297 19.04 -3.76 10.23
CA GLN A 297 18.70 -4.94 11.04
C GLN A 297 18.56 -6.21 10.20
N GLU A 298 18.02 -6.08 8.99
CA GLU A 298 17.88 -7.16 8.00
C GLU A 298 19.19 -7.52 7.27
N GLY A 299 20.23 -6.71 7.40
CA GLY A 299 21.48 -6.86 6.65
C GLY A 299 21.36 -6.55 5.14
N THR A 300 20.32 -5.84 4.74
CA THR A 300 19.99 -5.54 3.33
C THR A 300 20.26 -4.08 2.93
N TYR A 301 20.72 -3.24 3.85
CA TYR A 301 20.83 -1.78 3.65
C TYR A 301 21.60 -1.38 2.39
N ASP A 302 22.81 -1.89 2.19
CA ASP A 302 23.64 -1.48 1.04
C ASP A 302 23.00 -1.92 -0.29
N GLN A 303 22.43 -3.12 -0.34
CA GLN A 303 21.74 -3.64 -1.52
C GLN A 303 20.51 -2.80 -1.85
N LYS A 304 19.67 -2.53 -0.86
CA LYS A 304 18.45 -1.72 -1.02
C LYS A 304 18.77 -0.27 -1.35
N LEU A 305 19.80 0.30 -0.73
CA LEU A 305 20.26 1.65 -1.06
C LEU A 305 20.73 1.76 -2.52
N ALA A 306 21.50 0.78 -3.00
CA ALA A 306 21.95 0.75 -4.39
C ALA A 306 20.79 0.64 -5.39
N LYS A 307 19.73 -0.08 -5.05
CA LYS A 307 18.56 -0.27 -5.91
C LYS A 307 17.55 0.88 -5.80
N TYR A 308 17.17 1.24 -4.59
CA TYR A 308 16.04 2.12 -4.28
C TYR A 308 16.44 3.52 -3.81
N GLY A 309 17.73 3.76 -3.52
CA GLY A 309 18.26 5.03 -3.01
C GLY A 309 18.58 6.08 -4.08
N LYS A 310 18.08 5.94 -5.30
CA LYS A 310 18.46 6.76 -6.47
C LYS A 310 17.66 8.05 -6.65
N SER A 311 17.14 8.59 -5.57
CA SER A 311 16.40 9.85 -5.59
C SER A 311 16.86 10.78 -4.48
N ASN A 312 16.37 12.00 -4.48
CA ASN A 312 16.69 13.02 -3.48
C ASN A 312 15.47 13.79 -2.97
N THR A 313 14.24 13.45 -3.43
CA THR A 313 13.01 14.06 -2.93
C THR A 313 12.02 13.00 -2.49
N VAL A 314 11.08 13.36 -1.63
CA VAL A 314 10.01 12.44 -1.15
C VAL A 314 9.28 11.82 -2.34
N THR A 315 8.76 12.63 -3.25
CA THR A 315 8.08 12.15 -4.47
C THR A 315 8.99 11.30 -5.35
N GLY A 316 10.26 11.66 -5.46
CA GLY A 316 11.23 10.90 -6.25
C GLY A 316 11.46 9.50 -5.72
N TYR A 317 11.62 9.35 -4.40
CA TYR A 317 11.73 8.04 -3.75
C TYR A 317 10.45 7.22 -3.92
N LEU A 318 9.28 7.79 -3.61
CA LEU A 318 7.99 7.10 -3.77
C LEU A 318 7.77 6.66 -5.23
N SER A 319 8.08 7.53 -6.20
CA SER A 319 7.98 7.18 -7.63
C SER A 319 8.93 6.05 -8.02
N THR A 320 10.15 6.03 -7.47
CA THR A 320 11.12 4.95 -7.70
C THR A 320 10.59 3.64 -7.11
N TRP A 321 10.19 3.63 -5.84
CA TRP A 321 9.72 2.43 -5.16
C TRP A 321 8.47 1.85 -5.82
N LEU A 322 7.49 2.69 -6.14
CA LEU A 322 6.24 2.26 -6.77
C LEU A 322 6.45 1.77 -8.21
N SER A 323 7.33 2.41 -9.00
CA SER A 323 7.58 1.97 -10.37
C SER A 323 8.37 0.67 -10.46
N GLU A 324 9.12 0.27 -9.41
CA GLU A 324 9.80 -1.02 -9.38
C GLU A 324 8.83 -2.21 -9.42
N TRP A 325 7.63 -2.09 -8.84
CA TRP A 325 6.59 -3.11 -8.95
C TRP A 325 6.15 -3.35 -10.40
N VAL A 326 6.08 -2.30 -11.19
CA VAL A 326 5.82 -2.40 -12.63
C VAL A 326 7.02 -3.00 -13.36
N ARG A 327 8.25 -2.55 -13.03
CA ARG A 327 9.48 -3.01 -13.69
C ARG A 327 9.78 -4.48 -13.45
N GLU A 328 9.53 -4.98 -12.24
CA GLU A 328 9.88 -6.34 -11.84
C GLU A 328 8.77 -7.34 -12.16
N TYR A 329 7.51 -6.95 -11.93
CA TYR A 329 6.40 -7.88 -11.96
C TYR A 329 5.45 -7.66 -13.14
N GLY A 330 5.49 -6.50 -13.80
CA GLY A 330 4.60 -6.20 -14.93
C GLY A 330 3.18 -5.86 -14.51
N VAL A 331 3.00 -5.27 -13.33
CA VAL A 331 1.69 -4.76 -12.88
C VAL A 331 1.10 -3.82 -13.93
N ASP A 332 -0.16 -4.05 -14.33
CA ASP A 332 -0.81 -3.39 -15.48
C ASP A 332 -1.37 -2.02 -15.17
N GLY A 333 -1.72 -1.78 -13.92
CA GLY A 333 -2.31 -0.52 -13.51
C GLY A 333 -2.25 -0.27 -12.02
N PHE A 334 -2.50 0.98 -11.64
CA PHE A 334 -2.61 1.39 -10.23
C PHE A 334 -3.98 1.99 -9.94
N ARG A 335 -4.56 1.59 -8.82
CA ARG A 335 -5.58 2.39 -8.16
C ARG A 335 -4.87 3.24 -7.10
N CYS A 336 -5.04 4.55 -7.17
CA CYS A 336 -4.36 5.50 -6.30
C CYS A 336 -5.26 5.87 -5.11
N ASP A 337 -4.86 5.44 -3.91
CA ASP A 337 -5.55 5.84 -2.69
C ASP A 337 -5.34 7.33 -2.41
N THR A 338 -6.33 7.97 -1.78
CA THR A 338 -6.28 9.39 -1.35
C THR A 338 -5.74 10.36 -2.41
N ALA A 339 -6.03 10.12 -3.68
CA ALA A 339 -5.44 10.81 -4.83
C ALA A 339 -5.54 12.34 -4.78
N LYS A 340 -6.59 12.90 -4.15
CA LYS A 340 -6.77 14.35 -4.01
C LYS A 340 -5.81 15.02 -3.03
N HIS A 341 -5.17 14.23 -2.17
CA HIS A 341 -4.24 14.69 -1.14
C HIS A 341 -2.77 14.70 -1.61
N VAL A 342 -2.52 14.29 -2.84
CA VAL A 342 -1.21 14.33 -3.50
C VAL A 342 -1.28 15.29 -4.68
N ASP A 343 -0.27 16.13 -4.84
CA ASP A 343 -0.24 17.13 -5.91
C ASP A 343 -0.11 16.49 -7.30
N LYS A 344 -0.61 17.22 -8.31
CA LYS A 344 -0.65 16.73 -9.69
C LYS A 344 0.75 16.49 -10.29
N ALA A 345 1.76 17.25 -9.85
CA ALA A 345 3.12 17.09 -10.36
C ALA A 345 3.71 15.76 -9.88
N SER A 346 3.46 15.38 -8.63
CA SER A 346 3.85 14.10 -8.05
C SER A 346 3.20 12.91 -8.78
N TRP A 347 1.90 12.98 -9.10
CA TRP A 347 1.23 11.98 -9.93
C TRP A 347 1.81 11.87 -11.33
N ASN A 348 2.16 13.00 -11.95
CA ASN A 348 2.79 13.00 -13.27
C ASN A 348 4.19 12.36 -13.24
N GLN A 349 4.96 12.62 -12.18
CA GLN A 349 6.28 12.01 -12.00
C GLN A 349 6.17 10.49 -11.87
N LEU A 350 5.27 10.00 -11.01
CA LEU A 350 4.98 8.57 -10.86
C LEU A 350 4.56 7.96 -12.20
N LYS A 351 3.62 8.59 -12.93
CA LYS A 351 3.19 8.10 -14.25
C LYS A 351 4.36 7.94 -15.22
N GLN A 352 5.25 8.91 -15.29
CA GLN A 352 6.42 8.84 -16.17
C GLN A 352 7.36 7.69 -15.78
N ALA A 353 7.62 7.51 -14.48
CA ALA A 353 8.41 6.41 -13.96
C ALA A 353 7.80 5.04 -14.32
N CYS A 354 6.49 4.88 -14.12
CA CYS A 354 5.76 3.66 -14.45
C CYS A 354 5.74 3.35 -15.94
N VAL A 355 5.55 4.35 -16.80
CA VAL A 355 5.62 4.16 -18.27
C VAL A 355 7.00 3.68 -18.70
N SER A 356 8.07 4.23 -18.11
CA SER A 356 9.44 3.77 -18.36
C SER A 356 9.65 2.34 -17.90
N ALA A 357 9.21 2.03 -16.67
CA ALA A 357 9.30 0.71 -16.07
C ALA A 357 8.54 -0.35 -16.89
N LEU A 358 7.33 -0.04 -17.35
CA LEU A 358 6.52 -0.95 -18.16
C LEU A 358 7.18 -1.25 -19.53
N ARG A 359 7.75 -0.24 -20.17
CA ARG A 359 8.50 -0.44 -21.43
C ARG A 359 9.69 -1.36 -21.24
N GLU A 360 10.41 -1.19 -20.14
CA GLU A 360 11.54 -2.04 -19.78
C GLU A 360 11.08 -3.48 -19.50
N TRP A 361 10.04 -3.66 -18.69
CA TRP A 361 9.47 -4.97 -18.40
C TRP A 361 9.04 -5.70 -19.69
N ARG A 362 8.29 -5.03 -20.59
CA ARG A 362 7.86 -5.58 -21.87
C ARG A 362 9.05 -5.97 -22.76
N SER A 363 10.10 -5.13 -22.77
CA SER A 363 11.31 -5.42 -23.53
C SER A 363 12.02 -6.68 -23.06
N ASN A 364 12.03 -6.91 -21.75
CA ASN A 364 12.69 -8.03 -21.10
C ASN A 364 11.84 -9.32 -21.11
N ASN A 365 10.54 -9.21 -21.33
CA ASN A 365 9.57 -10.31 -21.27
C ASN A 365 8.85 -10.55 -22.61
N LYS A 366 9.50 -10.27 -23.73
CA LYS A 366 8.92 -10.50 -25.07
C LYS A 366 8.45 -11.92 -25.23
N GLY A 367 7.18 -12.10 -25.62
CA GLY A 367 6.56 -13.41 -25.81
C GLY A 367 5.96 -14.02 -24.53
N LYS A 368 6.09 -13.35 -23.39
CA LYS A 368 5.40 -13.72 -22.16
C LYS A 368 3.97 -13.16 -22.19
N ALA A 369 3.02 -13.88 -21.62
CA ALA A 369 1.66 -13.37 -21.43
C ALA A 369 1.68 -12.02 -20.69
N GLY A 370 0.79 -11.11 -21.05
CA GLY A 370 0.74 -9.75 -20.52
C GLY A 370 1.76 -8.75 -21.10
N ALA A 371 2.80 -9.20 -21.82
CA ALA A 371 3.81 -8.32 -22.42
C ALA A 371 3.32 -7.64 -23.71
#